data_ba5ae90caf78e253712b8a3fc233b81d
#
_entry.id   ba5ae90caf78e253712b8a3fc233b81d
#
_cell.length_a   1.000
_cell.length_b   1.000
_cell.length_c   1.000
_cell.angle_alpha   90.00
_cell.angle_beta   90.00
_cell.angle_gamma   90.00
#
_symmetry.space_group_name_H-M   'P 1'
#
loop_
_entity.id
_entity.type
_entity.pdbx_description
1 polymer ?
#
loop_
_entity_poly.entity_id
_entity_poly.type
_entity_poly.pdbx_seq_one_letter_code
_entity_poly.pdbx_strand_id
1 'polypeptide(L)'
;MKIKSKILIIAGSDSSGGAGIQADIKTVTALGSYGMTAITAITSQNTKGVKSIVSIPPKEILSQIVFTSKDIRPDAIKIGMLHSSDVIKSIMKSLNIINVKKIILDP
;
A
#
# COMPACT_ATOMS: atom_id res chain seq x y z
N MET A 1 -8.32 18.00 -14.39
CA MET A 1 -8.94 16.66 -14.24
C MET A 1 -9.56 16.53 -12.87
N LYS A 2 -10.78 16.06 -12.81
CA LYS A 2 -11.47 15.84 -11.53
C LYS A 2 -11.08 14.49 -10.95
N ILE A 3 -10.57 14.50 -9.72
CA ILE A 3 -10.21 13.28 -9.00
C ILE A 3 -11.48 12.59 -8.49
N LYS A 4 -11.69 11.32 -8.87
CA LYS A 4 -12.88 10.56 -8.49
C LYS A 4 -12.81 10.10 -7.03
N SER A 5 -11.65 9.64 -6.58
CA SER A 5 -11.47 9.13 -5.22
C SER A 5 -9.99 9.13 -4.85
N LYS A 6 -9.72 8.94 -3.55
CA LYS A 6 -8.38 8.84 -3.00
C LYS A 6 -8.20 7.43 -2.43
N ILE A 7 -7.21 6.73 -2.91
CA ILE A 7 -6.97 5.33 -2.56
C ILE A 7 -5.62 5.21 -1.87
N LEU A 8 -5.61 4.62 -0.68
CA LEU A 8 -4.37 4.24 -0.01
C LEU A 8 -4.03 2.80 -0.37
N ILE A 9 -2.85 2.59 -0.93
CA ILE A 9 -2.37 1.29 -1.37
C ILE A 9 -1.32 0.82 -0.37
N ILE A 10 -1.57 -0.32 0.28
CA ILE A 10 -0.65 -0.92 1.25
C ILE A 10 -0.10 -2.19 0.62
N ALA A 11 1.15 -2.17 0.18
CA ALA A 11 1.75 -3.29 -0.54
C ALA A 11 3.27 -3.16 -0.59
N GLY A 12 3.91 -4.20 -1.09
CA GLY A 12 5.35 -4.18 -1.35
C GLY A 12 5.69 -3.43 -2.63
N SER A 13 6.94 -3.02 -2.74
CA SER A 13 7.46 -2.34 -3.92
C SER A 13 8.11 -3.35 -4.86
N ASP A 14 7.69 -3.38 -6.11
CA ASP A 14 8.31 -4.15 -7.18
C ASP A 14 9.20 -3.21 -7.99
N SER A 15 10.53 -3.40 -7.89
CA SER A 15 11.48 -2.54 -8.58
C SER A 15 11.33 -2.57 -10.10
N SER A 16 10.81 -3.66 -10.67
CA SER A 16 10.58 -3.77 -12.11
C SER A 16 9.27 -3.15 -12.58
N GLY A 17 8.38 -2.77 -11.65
CA GLY A 17 7.19 -1.99 -11.96
C GLY A 17 5.96 -2.79 -12.37
N GLY A 18 6.02 -4.13 -12.42
CA GLY A 18 4.94 -4.97 -12.91
C GLY A 18 3.94 -5.46 -11.88
N ALA A 19 4.23 -5.28 -10.59
CA ALA A 19 3.39 -5.76 -9.49
C ALA A 19 3.44 -4.76 -8.33
N GLY A 20 2.82 -5.11 -7.19
CA GLY A 20 2.86 -4.33 -5.96
C GLY A 20 2.39 -2.89 -6.11
N ILE A 21 3.02 -2.00 -5.38
CA ILE A 21 2.71 -0.56 -5.37
C ILE A 21 2.68 0.02 -6.80
N GLN A 22 3.66 -0.32 -7.61
CA GLN A 22 3.81 0.27 -8.95
C GLN A 22 2.63 -0.09 -9.85
N ALA A 23 2.22 -1.35 -9.87
CA ALA A 23 1.07 -1.79 -10.66
C ALA A 23 -0.21 -1.12 -10.19
N ASP A 24 -0.40 -1.02 -8.88
CA ASP A 24 -1.61 -0.45 -8.29
C ASP A 24 -1.71 1.06 -8.54
N ILE A 25 -0.60 1.80 -8.43
CA ILE A 25 -0.59 3.24 -8.74
C ILE A 25 -0.96 3.48 -10.19
N LYS A 26 -0.41 2.69 -11.11
CA LYS A 26 -0.72 2.82 -12.54
C LYS A 26 -2.21 2.61 -12.79
N THR A 27 -2.78 1.58 -12.17
CA THR A 27 -4.21 1.26 -12.33
C THR A 27 -5.10 2.35 -11.75
N VAL A 28 -4.83 2.76 -10.52
CA VAL A 28 -5.59 3.80 -9.82
C VAL A 28 -5.55 5.12 -10.61
N THR A 29 -4.37 5.49 -11.11
CA THR A 29 -4.19 6.72 -11.89
C THR A 29 -4.93 6.63 -13.22
N ALA A 30 -4.84 5.50 -13.90
CA ALA A 30 -5.53 5.30 -15.18
C ALA A 30 -7.05 5.39 -15.03
N LEU A 31 -7.60 5.03 -13.88
CA LEU A 31 -9.02 5.10 -13.57
C LEU A 31 -9.46 6.49 -13.06
N GLY A 32 -8.55 7.45 -12.98
CA GLY A 32 -8.86 8.81 -12.56
C GLY A 32 -8.88 9.05 -11.05
N SER A 33 -8.33 8.13 -10.27
CA SER A 33 -8.23 8.26 -8.82
C SER A 33 -6.83 8.71 -8.39
N TYR A 34 -6.72 9.22 -7.18
CA TYR A 34 -5.45 9.63 -6.60
C TYR A 34 -4.88 8.51 -5.73
N GLY A 35 -3.67 8.04 -6.03
CA GLY A 35 -3.03 6.96 -5.30
C GLY A 35 -2.03 7.47 -4.26
N MET A 36 -2.19 6.98 -3.04
CA MET A 36 -1.23 7.15 -1.95
C MET A 36 -0.70 5.78 -1.55
N THR A 37 0.43 5.72 -0.88
CA THR A 37 1.06 4.43 -0.62
C THR A 37 1.58 4.30 0.81
N ALA A 38 1.55 3.05 1.30
CA ALA A 38 2.32 2.60 2.44
C ALA A 38 3.09 1.36 1.99
N ILE A 39 4.40 1.45 1.94
CA ILE A 39 5.26 0.38 1.45
C ILE A 39 5.58 -0.57 2.59
N THR A 40 5.33 -1.87 2.39
CA THR A 40 5.56 -2.89 3.41
C THR A 40 6.89 -3.62 3.25
N ALA A 41 7.43 -3.62 2.04
CA ALA A 41 8.72 -4.24 1.74
C ALA A 41 9.27 -3.64 0.46
N ILE A 42 10.58 -3.65 0.33
CA ILE A 42 11.27 -3.26 -0.90
C ILE A 42 11.83 -4.54 -1.51
N THR A 43 11.61 -4.74 -2.81
CA THR A 43 12.17 -5.88 -3.52
C THR A 43 13.11 -5.45 -4.63
N SER A 44 14.15 -6.23 -4.86
CA SER A 44 14.95 -6.18 -6.07
C SER A 44 14.45 -7.31 -6.95
N GLN A 45 13.75 -6.96 -8.01
CA GLN A 45 12.93 -7.89 -8.78
C GLN A 45 12.98 -7.54 -10.27
N ASN A 46 12.82 -8.56 -11.11
CA ASN A 46 12.61 -8.40 -12.53
C ASN A 46 11.63 -9.48 -13.02
N THR A 47 11.43 -9.59 -14.34
CA THR A 47 10.45 -10.54 -14.90
C THR A 47 10.85 -12.01 -14.70
N LYS A 48 12.08 -12.28 -14.30
CA LYS A 48 12.59 -13.64 -14.10
C LYS A 48 12.55 -14.09 -12.63
N GLY A 49 12.45 -13.16 -11.68
CA GLY A 49 12.36 -13.52 -10.28
C GLY A 49 12.73 -12.40 -9.33
N VAL A 50 12.73 -12.74 -8.05
CA VAL A 50 13.04 -11.83 -6.94
C VAL A 50 14.44 -12.16 -6.41
N LYS A 51 15.35 -11.17 -6.45
CA LYS A 51 16.71 -11.32 -5.93
C LYS A 51 16.75 -11.13 -4.41
N SER A 52 16.05 -10.13 -3.91
CA SER A 52 16.09 -9.82 -2.48
C SER A 52 14.81 -9.11 -2.04
N ILE A 53 14.49 -9.26 -0.77
CA ILE A 53 13.34 -8.61 -0.12
C ILE A 53 13.85 -7.98 1.17
N VAL A 54 13.56 -6.68 1.35
CA VAL A 54 13.84 -5.98 2.60
C VAL A 54 12.52 -5.53 3.19
N SER A 55 12.14 -6.12 4.32
CA SER A 55 10.91 -5.76 5.02
C SER A 55 11.04 -4.38 5.66
N ILE A 56 9.97 -3.59 5.56
CA ILE A 56 9.88 -2.33 6.29
C ILE A 56 9.44 -2.65 7.72
N PRO A 57 10.06 -2.06 8.74
CA PRO A 57 9.64 -2.30 10.13
C PRO A 57 8.16 -1.98 10.33
N PRO A 58 7.42 -2.81 11.08
CA PRO A 58 5.99 -2.59 11.31
C PRO A 58 5.65 -1.18 11.84
N LYS A 59 6.49 -0.62 12.69
CA LYS A 59 6.35 0.73 13.21
C LYS A 59 6.37 1.78 12.08
N GLU A 60 7.21 1.59 11.08
CA GLU A 60 7.31 2.53 9.96
C GLU A 60 6.14 2.38 9.00
N ILE A 61 5.60 1.17 8.86
CA ILE A 61 4.38 0.95 8.08
C ILE A 61 3.21 1.70 8.72
N LEU A 62 3.06 1.59 10.04
CA LEU A 62 2.04 2.32 10.79
C LEU A 62 2.19 3.84 10.58
N SER A 63 3.41 4.35 10.65
CA SER A 63 3.69 5.77 10.44
C SER A 63 3.26 6.24 9.06
N GLN A 64 3.58 5.48 8.01
CA GLN A 64 3.17 5.81 6.64
C GLN A 64 1.65 5.91 6.54
N ILE A 65 0.94 4.91 7.06
CA ILE A 65 -0.53 4.87 6.98
C ILE A 65 -1.15 6.04 7.72
N VAL A 66 -0.78 6.23 8.97
CA VAL A 66 -1.41 7.23 9.84
C VAL A 66 -1.04 8.64 9.42
N PHE A 67 0.23 8.90 9.16
CA PHE A 67 0.68 10.25 8.80
C PHE A 67 0.09 10.72 7.47
N THR A 68 0.09 9.84 6.48
CA THR A 68 -0.50 10.15 5.16
C THR A 68 -2.00 10.39 5.28
N SER A 69 -2.70 9.52 6.01
CA SER A 69 -4.16 9.57 6.12
C SER A 69 -4.66 10.74 6.96
N LYS A 70 -3.84 11.29 7.85
CA LYS A 70 -4.18 12.50 8.61
C LYS A 70 -4.30 13.72 7.72
N ASP A 71 -3.48 13.80 6.67
CA ASP A 71 -3.51 14.91 5.72
C ASP A 71 -4.51 14.65 4.60
N ILE A 72 -4.39 13.47 3.97
CA ILE A 72 -5.24 13.10 2.84
C ILE A 72 -6.01 11.84 3.23
N ARG A 73 -7.24 12.03 3.69
CA ARG A 73 -8.06 10.91 4.11
C ARG A 73 -8.43 10.03 2.91
N PRO A 74 -8.11 8.74 2.94
CA PRO A 74 -8.49 7.84 1.85
C PRO A 74 -9.99 7.56 1.85
N ASP A 75 -10.55 7.44 0.67
CA ASP A 75 -11.93 6.95 0.48
C ASP A 75 -11.98 5.43 0.58
N ALA A 76 -10.91 4.76 0.16
CA ALA A 76 -10.79 3.32 0.22
C ALA A 76 -9.32 2.93 0.39
N ILE A 77 -9.11 1.70 0.87
CA ILE A 77 -7.78 1.13 1.09
C ILE A 77 -7.68 -0.19 0.35
N LYS A 78 -6.61 -0.35 -0.43
CA LYS A 78 -6.29 -1.62 -1.07
C LYS A 78 -5.09 -2.22 -0.37
N ILE A 79 -5.21 -3.46 0.08
CA ILE A 79 -4.11 -4.19 0.73
C ILE A 79 -3.68 -5.33 -0.17
N GLY A 80 -2.42 -5.30 -0.58
CA GLY A 80 -1.81 -6.38 -1.34
C GLY A 80 -1.33 -7.52 -0.44
N MET A 81 -0.53 -8.43 -1.01
CA MET A 81 0.01 -9.55 -0.26
C MET A 81 0.91 -9.08 0.88
N LEU A 82 0.71 -9.66 2.06
CA LEU A 82 1.49 -9.41 3.26
C LEU A 82 2.18 -10.71 3.68
N HIS A 83 3.42 -10.60 4.15
CA HIS A 83 4.26 -11.77 4.38
C HIS A 83 4.69 -11.97 5.84
N SER A 84 4.11 -11.23 6.79
CA SER A 84 4.44 -11.40 8.19
C SER A 84 3.25 -11.04 9.07
N SER A 85 3.09 -11.78 10.18
CA SER A 85 2.02 -11.53 11.13
C SER A 85 2.20 -10.18 11.85
N ASP A 86 3.43 -9.75 12.08
CA ASP A 86 3.71 -8.46 12.71
C ASP A 86 3.30 -7.29 11.82
N VAL A 87 3.53 -7.41 10.52
CA VAL A 87 3.09 -6.44 9.53
C VAL A 87 1.56 -6.38 9.52
N ILE A 88 0.90 -7.51 9.49
CA ILE A 88 -0.56 -7.60 9.50
C ILE A 88 -1.13 -6.91 10.75
N LYS A 89 -0.57 -7.18 11.92
CA LYS A 89 -1.00 -6.56 13.18
C LYS A 89 -0.84 -5.04 13.16
N SER A 90 0.28 -4.55 12.63
CA SER A 90 0.57 -3.13 12.51
C SER A 90 -0.44 -2.45 11.58
N ILE A 91 -0.76 -3.08 10.46
CA ILE A 91 -1.74 -2.57 9.51
C ILE A 91 -3.13 -2.52 10.15
N MET A 92 -3.55 -3.58 10.83
CA MET A 92 -4.85 -3.61 11.51
C MET A 92 -4.96 -2.50 12.56
N LYS A 93 -3.91 -2.28 13.34
CA LYS A 93 -3.85 -1.18 14.30
C LYS A 93 -3.97 0.17 13.62
N SER A 94 -3.27 0.36 12.50
CA SER A 94 -3.32 1.60 11.71
C SER A 94 -4.73 1.87 11.19
N LEU A 95 -5.39 0.83 10.66
CA LEU A 95 -6.75 0.96 10.11
C LEU A 95 -7.75 1.35 11.19
N ASN A 96 -7.59 0.85 12.41
CA ASN A 96 -8.42 1.27 13.54
C ASN A 96 -8.21 2.75 13.89
N ILE A 97 -6.98 3.23 13.81
CA ILE A 97 -6.65 4.62 14.09
C ILE A 97 -7.29 5.57 13.06
N ILE A 98 -7.17 5.26 11.78
CA ILE A 98 -7.69 6.12 10.72
C ILE A 98 -9.17 5.92 10.44
N ASN A 99 -9.73 4.81 10.85
CA ASN A 99 -11.16 4.48 10.76
C ASN A 99 -11.75 4.61 9.33
N VAL A 100 -11.04 4.07 8.35
CA VAL A 100 -11.55 3.95 6.98
C VAL A 100 -12.17 2.57 6.83
N LYS A 101 -13.42 2.49 6.35
CA LYS A 101 -14.19 1.26 6.35
C LYS A 101 -14.14 0.49 5.03
N LYS A 102 -13.91 1.17 3.92
CA LYS A 102 -13.87 0.51 2.62
C LYS A 102 -12.49 -0.05 2.36
N ILE A 103 -12.35 -1.36 2.57
CA ILE A 103 -11.08 -2.06 2.47
C ILE A 103 -11.19 -3.19 1.45
N ILE A 104 -10.27 -3.22 0.50
CA ILE A 104 -10.17 -4.26 -0.53
C ILE A 104 -8.91 -5.06 -0.24
N LEU A 105 -9.08 -6.35 0.00
CA LEU A 105 -7.98 -7.26 0.26
C LEU A 105 -7.73 -8.09 -1.00
N ASP A 106 -6.51 -7.99 -1.53
CA ASP A 106 -6.08 -8.73 -2.72
C ASP A 106 -4.90 -9.61 -2.34
N PRO A 107 -5.15 -10.88 -2.03
CA PRO A 107 -4.11 -11.82 -1.58
C PRO A 107 -3.08 -12.17 -2.66
#